data_9e66f4b82af753d701ed948c30ae2b55
#
_entry.id   9e66f4b82af753d701ed948c30ae2b55
#
_cell.length_a   1.000
_cell.length_b   1.000
_cell.length_c   1.000
_cell.angle_alpha   90.00
_cell.angle_beta   90.00
_cell.angle_gamma   90.00
#
_symmetry.space_group_name_H-M   'P 1'
#
loop_
_entity.id
_entity.type
_entity.pdbx_description
1 polymer ?
#
loop_
_entity_poly.entity_id
_entity_poly.type
_entity_poly.pdbx_seq_one_letter_code
_entity_poly.pdbx_strand_id
1 'polypeptide(L)'
;HAVTMAAGLAMGGMKPVVAIYSSFLQRAYDQMLHDVALQRLHVVFAVDRAGLVGADGETHQGVYDIAYFLTMPYVEIYSPASKGELEEMLKMAVEGSAPAAVRYGKCALPHKEYPAVEHGKWVELKPIAKVTVIATGRMVEIAERAVESLDAGLVNARFIRPMDEDMLDAIKEKCSYVITIEDGIAKGGMGSRIAQRLTGVRVECMGVGEKPVGQGACEEQTRLCGMDEAAIRVRVLMAMEGVK
;
A
#
# COMPACT_ATOMS: atom_id res chain seq x y z
N HIS A 1 -4.40 -24.20 3.03
CA HIS A 1 -3.44 -25.24 3.46
C HIS A 1 -1.99 -24.75 3.42
N ALA A 2 -1.57 -24.01 2.40
CA ALA A 2 -0.20 -23.46 2.30
C ALA A 2 0.15 -22.57 3.51
N VAL A 3 -0.79 -21.75 3.99
CA VAL A 3 -0.58 -20.87 5.14
C VAL A 3 -0.43 -21.67 6.45
N THR A 4 -1.32 -22.64 6.70
CA THR A 4 -1.22 -23.52 7.88
C THR A 4 0.09 -24.35 7.86
N MET A 5 0.47 -24.85 6.68
CA MET A 5 1.76 -25.54 6.52
C MET A 5 2.93 -24.61 6.82
N ALA A 6 2.91 -23.36 6.33
CA ALA A 6 3.94 -22.37 6.62
C ALA A 6 4.01 -22.04 8.12
N ALA A 7 2.88 -21.93 8.81
CA ALA A 7 2.85 -21.76 10.25
C ALA A 7 3.57 -22.91 10.98
N GLY A 8 3.30 -24.16 10.59
CA GLY A 8 4.00 -25.33 11.13
C GLY A 8 5.51 -25.31 10.87
N LEU A 9 5.94 -24.91 9.66
CA LEU A 9 7.35 -24.75 9.32
C LEU A 9 8.02 -23.66 10.17
N ALA A 10 7.35 -22.53 10.37
CA ALA A 10 7.83 -21.45 11.21
C ALA A 10 7.98 -21.88 12.69
N MET A 11 7.03 -22.65 13.22
CA MET A 11 7.15 -23.27 14.54
C MET A 11 8.36 -24.20 14.65
N GLY A 12 8.72 -24.86 13.56
CA GLY A 12 9.93 -25.69 13.45
C GLY A 12 11.23 -24.91 13.30
N GLY A 13 11.19 -23.55 13.34
CA GLY A 13 12.37 -22.69 13.24
C GLY A 13 12.78 -22.34 11.79
N MET A 14 11.96 -22.68 10.81
CA MET A 14 12.19 -22.27 9.41
C MET A 14 11.66 -20.84 9.16
N LYS A 15 12.08 -20.25 8.04
CA LYS A 15 11.60 -18.96 7.54
C LYS A 15 10.78 -19.17 6.25
N PRO A 16 9.52 -19.60 6.34
CA PRO A 16 8.71 -19.89 5.17
C PRO A 16 8.28 -18.62 4.44
N VAL A 17 8.28 -18.69 3.11
CA VAL A 17 7.71 -17.67 2.23
C VAL A 17 6.53 -18.26 1.49
N VAL A 18 5.35 -17.67 1.66
CA VAL A 18 4.11 -18.05 0.96
C VAL A 18 3.90 -17.11 -0.21
N ALA A 19 4.26 -17.54 -1.42
CA ALA A 19 4.03 -16.79 -2.65
C ALA A 19 2.65 -17.15 -3.22
N ILE A 20 1.72 -16.21 -3.18
CA ILE A 20 0.32 -16.45 -3.55
C ILE A 20 -0.34 -15.15 -4.05
N TYR A 21 -1.33 -15.30 -4.95
CA TYR A 21 -2.11 -14.15 -5.41
C TYR A 21 -2.96 -13.56 -4.30
N SER A 22 -3.01 -12.24 -4.24
CA SER A 22 -3.81 -11.47 -3.28
C SER A 22 -5.26 -11.96 -3.19
N SER A 23 -5.93 -12.15 -4.33
CA SER A 23 -7.32 -12.64 -4.38
C SER A 23 -7.50 -14.07 -3.87
N PHE A 24 -6.50 -14.94 -4.05
CA PHE A 24 -6.57 -16.33 -3.54
C PHE A 24 -6.26 -16.42 -2.05
N LEU A 25 -5.42 -15.51 -1.55
CA LEU A 25 -5.06 -15.44 -0.14
C LEU A 25 -6.27 -15.11 0.77
N GLN A 26 -7.33 -14.49 0.21
CA GLN A 26 -8.58 -14.21 0.94
C GLN A 26 -9.19 -15.48 1.59
N ARG A 27 -9.05 -16.65 0.95
CA ARG A 27 -9.55 -17.94 1.50
C ARG A 27 -8.78 -18.40 2.73
N ALA A 28 -7.59 -17.89 2.95
CA ALA A 28 -6.74 -18.22 4.09
C ALA A 28 -6.79 -17.16 5.19
N TYR A 29 -7.82 -16.30 5.21
CA TYR A 29 -7.94 -15.23 6.21
C TYR A 29 -7.83 -15.77 7.64
N ASP A 30 -8.59 -16.82 7.96
CA ASP A 30 -8.59 -17.45 9.29
C ASP A 30 -7.21 -18.03 9.63
N GLN A 31 -6.58 -18.75 8.69
CA GLN A 31 -5.25 -19.32 8.88
C GLN A 31 -4.18 -18.25 9.08
N MET A 32 -4.26 -17.14 8.33
CA MET A 32 -3.35 -16.01 8.54
C MET A 32 -3.54 -15.40 9.92
N LEU A 33 -4.78 -15.22 10.36
CA LEU A 33 -5.11 -14.67 11.67
C LEU A 33 -4.73 -15.62 12.80
N HIS A 34 -5.29 -16.84 12.81
CA HIS A 34 -5.14 -17.81 13.91
C HIS A 34 -3.78 -18.48 13.95
N ASP A 35 -3.34 -19.03 12.79
CA ASP A 35 -2.15 -19.87 12.78
C ASP A 35 -0.88 -19.04 12.75
N VAL A 36 -0.92 -17.81 12.19
CA VAL A 36 0.27 -16.97 12.01
C VAL A 36 0.25 -15.74 12.90
N ALA A 37 -0.72 -14.83 12.74
CA ALA A 37 -0.69 -13.51 13.36
C ALA A 37 -0.80 -13.57 14.89
N LEU A 38 -1.80 -14.27 15.42
CA LEU A 38 -2.00 -14.38 16.88
C LEU A 38 -0.83 -15.08 17.58
N GLN A 39 -0.17 -16.00 16.89
CA GLN A 39 1.03 -16.69 17.41
C GLN A 39 2.33 -15.95 17.12
N ARG A 40 2.27 -14.83 16.36
CA ARG A 40 3.43 -14.03 15.94
C ARG A 40 4.49 -14.86 15.23
N LEU A 41 4.08 -15.86 14.45
CA LEU A 41 5.00 -16.71 13.71
C LEU A 41 5.61 -15.95 12.54
N HIS A 42 6.92 -16.07 12.36
CA HIS A 42 7.63 -15.46 11.25
C HIS A 42 7.30 -16.19 9.94
N VAL A 43 6.25 -15.76 9.28
CA VAL A 43 5.84 -16.18 7.93
C VAL A 43 5.85 -14.96 7.02
N VAL A 44 6.53 -15.04 5.89
CA VAL A 44 6.53 -13.97 4.88
C VAL A 44 5.49 -14.31 3.81
N PHE A 45 4.55 -13.41 3.60
CA PHE A 45 3.57 -13.49 2.51
C PHE A 45 4.07 -12.65 1.34
N ALA A 46 4.55 -13.29 0.26
CA ALA A 46 4.83 -12.63 -1.01
C ALA A 46 3.51 -12.54 -1.79
N VAL A 47 2.80 -11.42 -1.62
CA VAL A 47 1.44 -11.20 -2.11
C VAL A 47 1.49 -10.67 -3.53
N ASP A 48 1.40 -11.59 -4.48
CA ASP A 48 1.40 -11.29 -5.92
C ASP A 48 0.01 -10.84 -6.40
N ARG A 49 -0.07 -10.11 -7.50
CA ARG A 49 -1.31 -9.56 -8.06
C ARG A 49 -2.07 -8.68 -7.04
N ALA A 50 -1.36 -7.94 -6.22
CA ALA A 50 -1.97 -6.91 -5.39
C ALA A 50 -2.49 -5.75 -6.24
N GLY A 51 -3.64 -5.19 -5.86
CA GLY A 51 -4.28 -4.09 -6.60
C GLY A 51 -5.02 -4.55 -7.86
N LEU A 52 -5.07 -3.66 -8.86
CA LEU A 52 -5.72 -3.92 -10.15
C LEU A 52 -4.87 -4.85 -11.01
N VAL A 53 -5.50 -5.86 -11.62
CA VAL A 53 -4.82 -6.97 -12.31
C VAL A 53 -5.05 -7.00 -13.83
N GLY A 54 -5.70 -5.99 -14.38
CA GLY A 54 -5.87 -5.85 -15.81
C GLY A 54 -6.72 -6.96 -16.42
N ALA A 55 -6.14 -7.70 -17.37
CA ALA A 55 -6.81 -8.71 -18.16
C ALA A 55 -7.30 -9.93 -17.36
N ASP A 56 -6.82 -10.15 -16.14
CA ASP A 56 -7.28 -11.28 -15.29
C ASP A 56 -8.72 -11.06 -14.78
N GLY A 57 -9.20 -9.81 -14.77
CA GLY A 57 -10.59 -9.46 -14.58
C GLY A 57 -11.07 -9.48 -13.13
N GLU A 58 -12.38 -9.38 -12.99
CA GLU A 58 -13.09 -9.09 -11.74
C GLU A 58 -12.78 -10.08 -10.61
N THR A 59 -12.69 -11.36 -10.92
CA THR A 59 -12.48 -12.41 -9.92
C THR A 59 -11.04 -12.49 -9.39
N HIS A 60 -10.11 -11.78 -10.02
CA HIS A 60 -8.69 -11.79 -9.69
C HIS A 60 -8.20 -10.47 -9.12
N GLN A 61 -9.03 -9.44 -9.04
CA GLN A 61 -8.65 -8.14 -8.46
C GLN A 61 -8.13 -8.30 -7.03
N GLY A 62 -6.87 -7.89 -6.81
CA GLY A 62 -6.18 -8.00 -5.53
C GLY A 62 -6.35 -6.74 -4.67
N VAL A 63 -7.54 -6.14 -4.67
CA VAL A 63 -7.77 -4.82 -4.06
C VAL A 63 -8.11 -4.85 -2.58
N TYR A 64 -8.36 -6.02 -2.00
CA TYR A 64 -8.82 -6.15 -0.61
C TYR A 64 -7.70 -6.45 0.39
N ASP A 65 -6.48 -6.73 -0.09
CA ASP A 65 -5.37 -7.22 0.73
C ASP A 65 -4.96 -6.25 1.84
N ILE A 66 -4.80 -4.96 1.54
CA ILE A 66 -4.49 -3.95 2.56
C ILE A 66 -5.56 -3.97 3.66
N ALA A 67 -6.83 -3.94 3.28
CA ALA A 67 -7.93 -3.87 4.22
C ALA A 67 -7.99 -5.10 5.14
N TYR A 68 -7.89 -6.32 4.60
CA TYR A 68 -7.95 -7.50 5.45
C TYR A 68 -6.67 -7.71 6.28
N PHE A 69 -5.47 -7.38 5.79
CA PHE A 69 -4.26 -7.42 6.60
C PHE A 69 -4.28 -6.39 7.75
N LEU A 70 -4.89 -5.23 7.53
CA LEU A 70 -5.03 -4.20 8.57
C LEU A 70 -5.92 -4.65 9.74
N THR A 71 -6.78 -5.65 9.56
CA THR A 71 -7.57 -6.24 10.67
C THR A 71 -6.78 -7.23 11.51
N MET A 72 -5.66 -7.76 11.00
CA MET A 72 -4.83 -8.76 11.70
C MET A 72 -3.81 -8.08 12.62
N PRO A 73 -3.63 -8.53 13.87
CA PRO A 73 -2.57 -8.00 14.72
C PRO A 73 -1.19 -8.47 14.24
N TYR A 74 -0.16 -7.69 14.56
CA TYR A 74 1.27 -8.02 14.42
C TYR A 74 1.79 -8.28 13.00
N VAL A 75 0.95 -8.36 11.98
CA VAL A 75 1.41 -8.54 10.59
C VAL A 75 1.91 -7.21 10.05
N GLU A 76 3.16 -7.14 9.63
CA GLU A 76 3.71 -5.99 8.92
C GLU A 76 3.24 -5.98 7.46
N ILE A 77 3.08 -4.80 6.85
CA ILE A 77 2.55 -4.66 5.50
C ILE A 77 3.46 -3.73 4.71
N TYR A 78 4.17 -4.26 3.74
CA TYR A 78 5.11 -3.56 2.89
C TYR A 78 4.54 -3.39 1.48
N SER A 79 4.68 -2.23 0.90
CA SER A 79 4.12 -1.87 -0.40
C SER A 79 5.17 -1.13 -1.25
N PRO A 80 6.10 -1.86 -1.87
CA PRO A 80 7.17 -1.28 -2.66
C PRO A 80 6.64 -0.53 -3.88
N ALA A 81 7.26 0.61 -4.20
CA ALA A 81 6.95 1.45 -5.35
C ALA A 81 7.88 1.18 -6.55
N SER A 82 8.98 0.45 -6.36
CA SER A 82 9.91 0.08 -7.43
C SER A 82 10.44 -1.32 -7.27
N LYS A 83 11.12 -1.82 -8.33
CA LYS A 83 11.78 -3.13 -8.29
C LYS A 83 12.86 -3.18 -7.21
N GLY A 84 13.66 -2.11 -7.05
CA GLY A 84 14.68 -2.03 -6.00
C GLY A 84 14.09 -2.12 -4.59
N GLU A 85 13.02 -1.35 -4.32
CA GLU A 85 12.31 -1.46 -3.04
C GLU A 85 11.73 -2.86 -2.80
N LEU A 86 11.20 -3.52 -3.85
CA LEU A 86 10.66 -4.88 -3.72
C LEU A 86 11.75 -5.88 -3.30
N GLU A 87 12.94 -5.81 -3.91
CA GLU A 87 14.08 -6.68 -3.58
C GLU A 87 14.55 -6.45 -2.14
N GLU A 88 14.74 -5.18 -1.74
CA GLU A 88 15.16 -4.83 -0.38
C GLU A 88 14.12 -5.22 0.67
N MET A 89 12.83 -4.97 0.42
CA MET A 89 11.74 -5.29 1.35
C MET A 89 11.51 -6.79 1.50
N LEU A 90 11.62 -7.58 0.42
CA LEU A 90 11.57 -9.04 0.53
C LEU A 90 12.70 -9.58 1.38
N LYS A 91 13.92 -9.07 1.16
CA LYS A 91 15.08 -9.44 1.98
C LYS A 91 14.85 -9.06 3.45
N MET A 92 14.42 -7.82 3.71
CA MET A 92 14.11 -7.33 5.05
C MET A 92 13.04 -8.19 5.74
N ALA A 93 11.97 -8.56 5.04
CA ALA A 93 10.92 -9.42 5.57
C ALA A 93 11.45 -10.81 5.96
N VAL A 94 12.30 -11.43 5.14
CA VAL A 94 12.90 -12.74 5.41
C VAL A 94 13.95 -12.70 6.53
N GLU A 95 14.72 -11.62 6.63
CA GLU A 95 15.72 -11.43 7.68
C GLU A 95 15.11 -11.00 9.02
N GLY A 96 13.89 -10.46 9.01
CA GLY A 96 13.15 -10.03 10.18
C GLY A 96 12.69 -11.15 11.10
N SER A 97 11.77 -10.84 12.00
CA SER A 97 11.19 -11.78 12.96
C SER A 97 9.67 -11.72 13.07
N ALA A 98 9.04 -10.70 12.51
CA ALA A 98 7.59 -10.54 12.50
C ALA A 98 6.95 -11.24 11.28
N PRO A 99 5.68 -11.66 11.37
CA PRO A 99 4.94 -12.00 10.16
C PRO A 99 4.80 -10.77 9.27
N ALA A 100 5.11 -10.90 7.97
CA ALA A 100 5.13 -9.77 7.06
C ALA A 100 4.48 -10.10 5.71
N ALA A 101 3.71 -9.15 5.17
CA ALA A 101 3.15 -9.20 3.83
C ALA A 101 3.89 -8.17 2.95
N VAL A 102 4.55 -8.64 1.90
CA VAL A 102 5.14 -7.80 0.86
C VAL A 102 4.22 -7.88 -0.36
N ARG A 103 3.50 -6.79 -0.65
CA ARG A 103 2.50 -6.77 -1.71
C ARG A 103 3.03 -6.12 -2.99
N TYR A 104 2.83 -6.76 -4.13
CA TYR A 104 3.24 -6.24 -5.44
C TYR A 104 2.23 -6.61 -6.53
N GLY A 105 2.05 -5.68 -7.47
CA GLY A 105 1.06 -5.80 -8.53
C GLY A 105 1.51 -6.69 -9.69
N LYS A 106 0.54 -7.06 -10.55
CA LYS A 106 0.81 -7.67 -11.86
C LYS A 106 1.44 -6.69 -12.84
N CYS A 107 1.03 -5.42 -12.77
CA CYS A 107 1.62 -4.37 -13.58
C CYS A 107 3.08 -4.15 -13.13
N ALA A 108 3.99 -4.05 -14.08
CA ALA A 108 5.41 -3.92 -13.80
C ALA A 108 5.67 -2.70 -12.89
N LEU A 109 6.47 -2.90 -11.86
CA LEU A 109 7.01 -1.81 -11.07
C LEU A 109 8.12 -1.11 -11.87
N PRO A 110 8.25 0.22 -11.77
CA PRO A 110 9.28 0.95 -12.46
C PRO A 110 10.69 0.54 -11.98
N HIS A 111 11.66 0.65 -12.89
CA HIS A 111 13.10 0.54 -12.58
C HIS A 111 13.65 1.86 -12.02
N LYS A 112 12.87 2.52 -11.17
CA LYS A 112 13.27 3.77 -10.54
C LYS A 112 13.98 3.48 -9.23
N GLU A 113 15.06 4.21 -8.97
CA GLU A 113 15.75 4.16 -7.69
C GLU A 113 15.12 5.16 -6.73
N TYR A 114 14.78 4.69 -5.56
CA TYR A 114 14.39 5.49 -4.41
C TYR A 114 15.49 5.39 -3.32
N PRO A 115 15.49 6.29 -2.32
CA PRO A 115 16.41 6.16 -1.18
C PRO A 115 16.31 4.77 -0.54
N ALA A 116 17.43 4.26 -0.01
CA ALA A 116 17.53 2.95 0.65
C ALA A 116 16.37 2.70 1.61
N VAL A 117 15.92 1.45 1.68
CA VAL A 117 14.79 1.08 2.52
C VAL A 117 15.23 1.01 3.98
N GLU A 118 14.66 1.87 4.82
CA GLU A 118 14.77 1.80 6.27
C GLU A 118 13.43 1.30 6.82
N HIS A 119 13.49 0.30 7.74
CA HIS A 119 12.31 -0.34 8.29
C HIS A 119 11.36 0.66 8.96
N GLY A 120 10.11 0.66 8.54
CA GLY A 120 9.06 1.52 9.08
C GLY A 120 9.17 2.98 8.65
N LYS A 121 10.14 3.37 7.81
CA LYS A 121 10.30 4.77 7.35
C LYS A 121 9.72 4.99 5.95
N TRP A 122 9.02 6.09 5.80
CA TRP A 122 8.52 6.62 4.54
C TRP A 122 9.55 7.52 3.86
N VAL A 123 9.29 7.93 2.62
CA VAL A 123 10.19 8.84 1.89
C VAL A 123 9.43 10.07 1.45
N GLU A 124 9.96 11.24 1.82
CA GLU A 124 9.55 12.51 1.28
C GLU A 124 10.16 12.67 -0.13
N LEU A 125 9.33 12.49 -1.17
CA LEU A 125 9.73 12.63 -2.57
C LEU A 125 9.65 14.08 -3.07
N LYS A 126 8.69 14.84 -2.52
CA LYS A 126 8.61 16.31 -2.64
C LYS A 126 8.32 16.88 -1.26
N PRO A 127 8.89 18.06 -0.93
CA PRO A 127 8.72 18.66 0.40
C PRO A 127 7.25 18.74 0.83
N ILE A 128 6.99 18.37 2.09
CA ILE A 128 5.66 18.48 2.69
C ILE A 128 5.16 19.92 2.58
N ALA A 129 3.99 20.11 1.98
CA ALA A 129 3.33 21.38 1.72
C ALA A 129 1.93 21.43 2.34
N LYS A 130 1.21 22.56 2.23
CA LYS A 130 -0.18 22.68 2.73
C LYS A 130 -1.10 21.59 2.18
N VAL A 131 -0.90 21.18 0.92
CA VAL A 131 -1.52 20.02 0.29
C VAL A 131 -0.43 18.98 0.05
N THR A 132 -0.57 17.79 0.60
CA THR A 132 0.41 16.71 0.43
C THR A 132 -0.29 15.42 0.02
N VAL A 133 0.30 14.76 -0.98
CA VAL A 133 -0.13 13.44 -1.44
C VAL A 133 0.69 12.36 -0.71
N ILE A 134 0.02 11.36 -0.17
CA ILE A 134 0.64 10.15 0.41
C ILE A 134 0.25 8.98 -0.48
N ALA A 135 1.18 8.46 -1.24
CA ALA A 135 0.96 7.36 -2.16
C ALA A 135 1.69 6.10 -1.72
N THR A 136 1.18 4.93 -2.09
CA THR A 136 1.82 3.64 -1.77
C THR A 136 1.89 2.73 -3.00
N GLY A 137 2.92 1.88 -3.05
CA GLY A 137 3.13 0.92 -4.12
C GLY A 137 3.21 1.57 -5.49
N ARG A 138 2.64 0.94 -6.51
CA ARG A 138 2.64 1.45 -7.90
C ARG A 138 2.00 2.82 -8.07
N MET A 139 1.17 3.27 -7.11
CA MET A 139 0.53 4.58 -7.18
C MET A 139 1.51 5.74 -6.98
N VAL A 140 2.69 5.48 -6.41
CA VAL A 140 3.73 6.49 -6.18
C VAL A 140 4.18 7.13 -7.50
N GLU A 141 4.52 6.32 -8.52
CA GLU A 141 4.95 6.84 -9.82
C GLU A 141 3.87 7.66 -10.52
N ILE A 142 2.60 7.24 -10.41
CA ILE A 142 1.47 7.98 -10.98
C ILE A 142 1.29 9.31 -10.25
N ALA A 143 1.39 9.31 -8.93
CA ALA A 143 1.30 10.51 -8.11
C ALA A 143 2.46 11.48 -8.38
N GLU A 144 3.69 10.99 -8.59
CA GLU A 144 4.84 11.83 -8.95
C GLU A 144 4.56 12.64 -10.21
N ARG A 145 4.09 11.98 -11.28
CA ARG A 145 3.73 12.68 -12.53
C ARG A 145 2.60 13.68 -12.32
N ALA A 146 1.59 13.32 -11.52
CA ALA A 146 0.46 14.20 -11.25
C ALA A 146 0.84 15.50 -10.54
N VAL A 147 1.81 15.43 -9.60
CA VAL A 147 2.23 16.60 -8.79
C VAL A 147 3.52 17.27 -9.26
N GLU A 148 4.14 16.82 -10.37
CA GLU A 148 5.45 17.26 -10.84
C GLU A 148 5.58 18.80 -10.88
N SER A 149 4.61 19.48 -11.47
CA SER A 149 4.59 20.94 -11.65
C SER A 149 3.70 21.69 -10.65
N LEU A 150 3.21 21.02 -9.59
CA LEU A 150 2.34 21.62 -8.58
C LEU A 150 3.12 21.96 -7.30
N ASP A 151 2.69 23.00 -6.59
CA ASP A 151 3.16 23.32 -5.24
C ASP A 151 2.43 22.42 -4.22
N ALA A 152 2.70 21.11 -4.32
CA ALA A 152 2.15 20.08 -3.46
C ALA A 152 3.24 19.10 -3.03
N GLY A 153 3.19 18.64 -1.79
CA GLY A 153 4.09 17.62 -1.25
C GLY A 153 3.77 16.23 -1.77
N LEU A 154 4.76 15.33 -1.73
CA LEU A 154 4.58 13.91 -2.06
C LEU A 154 5.39 13.02 -1.13
N VAL A 155 4.74 12.03 -0.56
CA VAL A 155 5.34 11.03 0.32
C VAL A 155 5.08 9.62 -0.22
N ASN A 156 6.12 8.80 -0.32
CA ASN A 156 6.03 7.36 -0.58
C ASN A 156 5.84 6.62 0.75
N ALA A 157 4.62 6.17 1.01
CA ALA A 157 4.26 5.36 2.17
C ALA A 157 4.57 3.88 1.89
N ARG A 158 5.86 3.53 1.82
CA ARG A 158 6.35 2.20 1.49
C ARG A 158 6.02 1.13 2.55
N PHE A 159 5.73 1.55 3.79
CA PHE A 159 5.24 0.70 4.88
C PHE A 159 3.83 1.14 5.27
N ILE A 160 2.85 0.26 5.09
CA ILE A 160 1.48 0.50 5.55
C ILE A 160 1.37 0.14 7.04
N ARG A 161 2.15 -0.84 7.47
CA ARG A 161 2.39 -1.20 8.88
C ARG A 161 3.83 -1.75 9.02
N PRO A 162 4.66 -1.22 9.93
CA PRO A 162 4.36 -0.06 10.77
C PRO A 162 4.20 1.22 9.94
N MET A 163 3.37 2.16 10.41
CA MET A 163 3.32 3.52 9.86
C MET A 163 4.51 4.33 10.37
N ASP A 164 5.00 5.26 9.56
CA ASP A 164 6.01 6.22 9.98
C ASP A 164 5.34 7.35 10.78
N GLU A 165 5.34 7.19 12.10
CA GLU A 165 4.70 8.16 13.01
C GLU A 165 5.39 9.53 12.98
N ASP A 166 6.72 9.58 12.82
CA ASP A 166 7.48 10.83 12.73
C ASP A 166 7.08 11.61 11.47
N MET A 167 6.92 10.90 10.33
CA MET A 167 6.45 11.50 9.08
C MET A 167 5.01 11.99 9.21
N LEU A 168 4.14 11.23 9.86
CA LEU A 168 2.74 11.63 10.09
C LEU A 168 2.65 12.85 11.01
N ASP A 169 3.49 12.97 12.03
CA ASP A 169 3.56 14.14 12.88
C ASP A 169 4.04 15.38 12.09
N ALA A 170 5.08 15.24 11.26
CA ALA A 170 5.54 16.33 10.39
C ALA A 170 4.47 16.77 9.38
N ILE A 171 3.70 15.83 8.83
CA ILE A 171 2.56 16.11 7.94
C ILE A 171 1.48 16.87 8.73
N LYS A 172 1.13 16.42 9.93
CA LYS A 172 0.10 17.04 10.76
C LYS A 172 0.42 18.50 11.11
N GLU A 173 1.69 18.81 11.30
CA GLU A 173 2.13 20.18 11.62
C GLU A 173 2.04 21.13 10.42
N LYS A 174 2.30 20.65 9.20
CA LYS A 174 2.48 21.48 8.00
C LYS A 174 1.28 21.46 7.06
N CYS A 175 0.49 20.38 7.04
CA CYS A 175 -0.56 20.19 6.07
C CYS A 175 -1.93 20.66 6.58
N SER A 176 -2.70 21.26 5.68
CA SER A 176 -4.13 21.50 5.88
C SER A 176 -4.97 20.44 5.16
N TYR A 177 -4.42 19.84 4.11
CA TYR A 177 -5.10 18.85 3.29
C TYR A 177 -4.16 17.72 2.87
N VAL A 178 -4.57 16.49 3.07
CA VAL A 178 -3.85 15.28 2.65
C VAL A 178 -4.71 14.49 1.68
N ILE A 179 -4.12 14.03 0.60
CA ILE A 179 -4.74 13.07 -0.34
C ILE A 179 -3.95 11.77 -0.23
N THR A 180 -4.60 10.68 0.20
CA THR A 180 -3.96 9.36 0.21
C THR A 180 -4.34 8.59 -1.05
N ILE A 181 -3.40 7.83 -1.62
CA ILE A 181 -3.63 7.06 -2.85
C ILE A 181 -3.08 5.65 -2.70
N GLU A 182 -3.97 4.67 -2.86
CA GLU A 182 -3.65 3.25 -2.82
C GLU A 182 -4.36 2.49 -3.93
N ASP A 183 -3.75 1.45 -4.47
CA ASP A 183 -4.40 0.56 -5.45
C ASP A 183 -5.21 -0.57 -4.77
N GLY A 184 -5.58 -0.35 -3.53
CA GLY A 184 -6.51 -1.13 -2.73
C GLY A 184 -7.88 -0.47 -2.65
N ILE A 185 -8.83 -1.15 -2.00
CA ILE A 185 -10.14 -0.57 -1.68
C ILE A 185 -9.96 0.59 -0.70
N ALA A 186 -10.49 1.78 -1.04
CA ALA A 186 -10.34 2.98 -0.21
C ALA A 186 -10.95 2.81 1.19
N LYS A 187 -12.07 2.06 1.28
CA LYS A 187 -12.78 1.80 2.54
C LYS A 187 -12.03 0.76 3.39
N GLY A 188 -11.47 1.20 4.50
CA GLY A 188 -10.72 0.33 5.41
C GLY A 188 -9.26 0.08 4.99
N GLY A 189 -8.77 0.74 3.93
CA GLY A 189 -7.39 0.70 3.49
C GLY A 189 -6.44 1.62 4.26
N MET A 190 -5.28 1.86 3.69
CA MET A 190 -4.22 2.72 4.26
C MET A 190 -4.75 4.13 4.54
N GLY A 191 -5.43 4.74 3.56
CA GLY A 191 -5.98 6.08 3.69
C GLY A 191 -6.92 6.24 4.88
N SER A 192 -7.78 5.25 5.14
CA SER A 192 -8.68 5.23 6.30
C SER A 192 -7.91 5.25 7.63
N ARG A 193 -6.78 4.57 7.72
CA ARG A 193 -5.91 4.55 8.92
C ARG A 193 -5.17 5.88 9.09
N ILE A 194 -4.68 6.45 8.01
CA ILE A 194 -4.04 7.78 8.02
C ILE A 194 -5.04 8.84 8.46
N ALA A 195 -6.29 8.81 7.95
CA ALA A 195 -7.34 9.75 8.35
C ALA A 195 -7.67 9.68 9.85
N GLN A 196 -7.65 8.49 10.45
CA GLN A 196 -7.83 8.32 11.90
C GLN A 196 -6.67 8.94 12.70
N ARG A 197 -5.45 8.90 12.16
CA ARG A 197 -4.24 9.43 12.84
C ARG A 197 -4.10 10.95 12.69
N LEU A 198 -4.43 11.49 11.52
CA LEU A 198 -4.29 12.91 11.18
C LEU A 198 -5.52 13.74 11.60
N THR A 199 -5.92 13.64 12.88
CA THR A 199 -7.04 14.42 13.41
C THR A 199 -6.74 15.92 13.32
N GLY A 200 -7.67 16.69 12.74
CA GLY A 200 -7.51 18.13 12.51
C GLY A 200 -6.98 18.49 11.13
N VAL A 201 -6.51 17.52 10.33
CA VAL A 201 -6.16 17.68 8.93
C VAL A 201 -7.28 17.09 8.07
N ARG A 202 -7.67 17.76 6.99
CA ARG A 202 -8.62 17.18 6.04
C ARG A 202 -7.92 16.08 5.23
N VAL A 203 -8.48 14.87 5.25
CA VAL A 203 -7.93 13.72 4.52
C VAL A 203 -8.95 13.22 3.51
N GLU A 204 -8.55 13.18 2.24
CA GLU A 204 -9.29 12.53 1.15
C GLU A 204 -8.61 11.21 0.79
N CYS A 205 -9.38 10.11 0.78
CA CYS A 205 -8.86 8.78 0.48
C CYS A 205 -9.21 8.40 -0.96
N MET A 206 -8.21 8.27 -1.84
CA MET A 206 -8.34 7.76 -3.19
C MET A 206 -7.92 6.29 -3.22
N GLY A 207 -8.75 5.48 -3.86
CA GLY A 207 -8.54 4.03 -4.02
C GLY A 207 -9.66 3.43 -4.84
N VAL A 208 -9.68 2.11 -4.95
CA VAL A 208 -10.74 1.38 -5.64
C VAL A 208 -12.05 1.54 -4.85
N GLY A 209 -13.13 1.88 -5.56
CA GLY A 209 -14.47 2.02 -4.99
C GLY A 209 -15.12 0.67 -4.67
N GLU A 210 -16.38 0.71 -4.20
CA GLU A 210 -17.13 -0.49 -3.81
C GLU A 210 -17.63 -1.33 -4.99
N LYS A 211 -17.68 -0.75 -6.21
CA LYS A 211 -18.12 -1.49 -7.39
C LYS A 211 -16.98 -2.37 -7.91
N PRO A 212 -17.28 -3.64 -8.25
CA PRO A 212 -16.28 -4.51 -8.87
C PRO A 212 -15.72 -3.88 -10.15
N VAL A 213 -14.42 -4.07 -10.38
CA VAL A 213 -13.71 -3.58 -11.54
C VAL A 213 -13.59 -4.71 -12.56
N GLY A 214 -14.20 -4.53 -13.72
CA GLY A 214 -14.20 -5.53 -14.79
C GLY A 214 -12.82 -5.71 -15.44
N GLN A 215 -12.77 -6.63 -16.41
CA GLN A 215 -11.59 -6.91 -17.23
C GLN A 215 -11.22 -5.69 -18.11
N GLY A 216 -9.92 -5.42 -18.26
CA GLY A 216 -9.42 -4.32 -19.10
C GLY A 216 -7.89 -4.23 -19.04
N ALA A 217 -7.32 -3.18 -19.61
CA ALA A 217 -5.91 -2.85 -19.37
C ALA A 217 -5.75 -2.23 -17.97
N CYS A 218 -4.59 -2.39 -17.33
CA CYS A 218 -4.34 -1.82 -16.00
C CYS A 218 -4.54 -0.29 -15.99
N GLU A 219 -4.09 0.40 -17.03
CA GLU A 219 -4.24 1.84 -17.18
C GLU A 219 -5.71 2.25 -17.31
N GLU A 220 -6.49 1.48 -18.07
CA GLU A 220 -7.94 1.70 -18.21
C GLU A 220 -8.67 1.50 -16.89
N GLN A 221 -8.36 0.43 -16.16
CA GLN A 221 -8.91 0.17 -14.83
C GLN A 221 -8.54 1.29 -13.85
N THR A 222 -7.29 1.76 -13.87
CA THR A 222 -6.82 2.88 -13.04
C THR A 222 -7.61 4.15 -13.35
N ARG A 223 -7.85 4.44 -14.64
CA ARG A 223 -8.67 5.59 -15.08
C ARG A 223 -10.13 5.46 -14.67
N LEU A 224 -10.74 4.27 -14.83
CA LEU A 224 -12.12 4.00 -14.41
C LEU A 224 -12.31 4.19 -12.90
N CYS A 225 -11.27 3.90 -12.10
CA CYS A 225 -11.27 4.13 -10.66
C CYS A 225 -10.97 5.60 -10.28
N GLY A 226 -10.70 6.47 -11.25
CA GLY A 226 -10.35 7.88 -10.98
C GLY A 226 -9.00 8.02 -10.26
N MET A 227 -8.05 7.12 -10.55
CA MET A 227 -6.73 7.08 -9.92
C MET A 227 -5.59 7.28 -10.93
N ASP A 228 -5.89 7.70 -12.15
CA ASP A 228 -4.89 8.07 -13.13
C ASP A 228 -4.27 9.45 -12.82
N GLU A 229 -3.20 9.78 -13.52
CA GLU A 229 -2.46 11.04 -13.37
C GLU A 229 -3.37 12.27 -13.45
N ALA A 230 -4.28 12.30 -14.44
CA ALA A 230 -5.18 13.43 -14.65
C ALA A 230 -6.17 13.59 -13.49
N ALA A 231 -6.76 12.50 -13.03
CA ALA A 231 -7.70 12.52 -11.91
C ALA A 231 -7.01 12.95 -10.59
N ILE A 232 -5.82 12.43 -10.30
CA ILE A 232 -5.04 12.84 -9.13
C ILE A 232 -4.71 14.33 -9.21
N ARG A 233 -4.21 14.80 -10.37
CA ARG A 233 -3.89 16.21 -10.58
C ARG A 233 -5.08 17.13 -10.32
N VAL A 234 -6.26 16.78 -10.83
CA VAL A 234 -7.48 17.55 -10.60
C VAL A 234 -7.82 17.62 -9.11
N ARG A 235 -7.73 16.50 -8.37
CA ARG A 235 -7.98 16.48 -6.93
C ARG A 235 -7.01 17.37 -6.15
N VAL A 236 -5.72 17.32 -6.51
CA VAL A 236 -4.71 18.17 -5.87
C VAL A 236 -4.99 19.65 -6.13
N LEU A 237 -5.33 20.03 -7.37
CA LEU A 237 -5.67 21.43 -7.70
C LEU A 237 -6.91 21.92 -6.93
N MET A 238 -7.96 21.10 -6.85
CA MET A 238 -9.16 21.41 -6.05
C MET A 238 -8.83 21.58 -4.56
N ALA A 239 -7.96 20.72 -4.01
CA ALA A 239 -7.50 20.82 -2.63
C ALA A 239 -6.71 22.12 -2.39
N MET A 240 -5.82 22.49 -3.34
CA MET A 240 -5.03 23.73 -3.27
C MET A 240 -5.92 24.99 -3.32
N GLU A 241 -7.01 24.97 -4.08
CA GLU A 241 -7.99 26.07 -4.09
C GLU A 241 -8.75 26.16 -2.76
N GLY A 242 -9.06 25.03 -2.14
CA GLY A 242 -9.80 24.94 -0.88
C GLY A 242 -9.00 25.30 0.38
N VAL A 243 -7.67 25.42 0.30
CA VAL A 243 -6.78 25.78 1.43
C VAL A 243 -6.12 27.17 1.28
N LYS A 244 -6.55 27.95 0.29
CA LYS A 244 -6.20 29.39 0.16
C LYS A 244 -6.98 30.20 1.18
#